data_f6acfebf7eca1e3c20170ef61b3142b3
#
_entry.id   f6acfebf7eca1e3c20170ef61b3142b3
#
_cell.length_a   1.000
_cell.length_b   1.000
_cell.length_c   1.000
_cell.angle_alpha   90.00
_cell.angle_beta   90.00
_cell.angle_gamma   90.00
#
_symmetry.space_group_name_H-M   'P 1'
#
loop_
_entity.id
_entity.type
_entity.pdbx_description
1 polymer ?
#
loop_
_entity_poly.entity_id
_entity_poly.type
_entity_poly.pdbx_seq_one_letter_code
_entity_poly.pdbx_strand_id
1 'polypeptide(L)'
;MRILRLLVALITLGTCALTSAQEFDPDRLLLPDEESILLTVFLKHDQSMNNVERAELLRNTGFNETFPPDEVEIVDHYVMMGIGQVIVLRLPPNRLRALNVAIERGAWGAYQTEFYITYDLAAAREYQNSRGN
;
A
#
# COMPACT_ATOMS: atom_id res chain seq x y z
N MET A 1 -56.85 -10.03 -53.73
CA MET A 1 -55.45 -10.00 -53.41
C MET A 1 -55.33 -9.53 -51.96
N ARG A 2 -55.08 -10.44 -51.03
CA ARG A 2 -54.93 -10.11 -49.58
C ARG A 2 -53.45 -10.17 -49.22
N ILE A 3 -52.89 -9.04 -48.83
CA ILE A 3 -51.51 -8.94 -48.42
C ILE A 3 -51.44 -9.22 -46.92
N LEU A 4 -50.82 -10.33 -46.58
CA LEU A 4 -50.58 -10.80 -45.23
C LEU A 4 -49.36 -10.04 -44.67
N ARG A 5 -49.59 -9.15 -43.71
CA ARG A 5 -48.52 -8.47 -42.99
C ARG A 5 -48.01 -9.36 -41.86
N LEU A 6 -46.80 -9.89 -42.01
CA LEU A 6 -46.07 -10.60 -40.97
C LEU A 6 -45.49 -9.57 -39.99
N LEU A 7 -45.99 -9.61 -38.76
CA LEU A 7 -45.42 -8.83 -37.63
C LEU A 7 -44.29 -9.67 -37.00
N VAL A 8 -43.05 -9.30 -37.23
CA VAL A 8 -41.90 -9.90 -36.55
C VAL A 8 -41.74 -9.19 -35.22
N ALA A 9 -42.10 -9.86 -34.14
CA ALA A 9 -41.83 -9.37 -32.78
C ALA A 9 -40.37 -9.68 -32.43
N LEU A 10 -39.57 -8.62 -32.35
CA LEU A 10 -38.18 -8.68 -31.89
C LEU A 10 -38.16 -8.79 -30.36
N ILE A 11 -37.96 -9.98 -29.86
CA ILE A 11 -37.75 -10.21 -28.42
C ILE A 11 -36.30 -9.86 -28.09
N THR A 12 -36.05 -8.69 -27.54
CA THR A 12 -34.76 -8.35 -26.95
C THR A 12 -34.62 -9.04 -25.61
N LEU A 13 -33.87 -10.15 -25.58
CA LEU A 13 -33.38 -10.73 -24.31
C LEU A 13 -32.39 -9.73 -23.69
N GLY A 14 -32.86 -9.04 -22.66
CA GLY A 14 -31.99 -8.29 -21.77
C GLY A 14 -31.13 -9.29 -21.00
N THR A 15 -29.86 -9.39 -21.35
CA THR A 15 -28.87 -10.07 -20.51
C THR A 15 -28.65 -9.23 -19.24
N CYS A 16 -29.34 -9.62 -18.16
CA CYS A 16 -29.01 -9.18 -16.83
C CYS A 16 -27.57 -9.66 -16.53
N ALA A 17 -26.59 -8.76 -16.62
CA ALA A 17 -25.27 -9.01 -16.08
C ALA A 17 -25.44 -9.18 -14.57
N LEU A 18 -25.37 -10.42 -14.09
CA LEU A 18 -25.20 -10.73 -12.68
C LEU A 18 -23.84 -10.17 -12.28
N THR A 19 -23.84 -8.97 -11.74
CA THR A 19 -22.70 -8.44 -10.99
C THR A 19 -22.58 -9.39 -9.79
N SER A 20 -21.63 -10.32 -9.86
CA SER A 20 -21.29 -11.13 -8.69
C SER A 20 -20.83 -10.15 -7.62
N ALA A 21 -21.68 -9.93 -6.61
CA ALA A 21 -21.25 -9.27 -5.39
C ALA A 21 -20.08 -10.09 -4.86
N GLN A 22 -18.89 -9.53 -4.91
CA GLN A 22 -17.69 -10.17 -4.39
C GLN A 22 -17.92 -10.37 -2.91
N GLU A 23 -18.08 -11.64 -2.50
CA GLU A 23 -18.30 -11.98 -1.11
C GLU A 23 -17.09 -11.50 -0.30
N PHE A 24 -17.37 -10.71 0.74
CA PHE A 24 -16.34 -10.19 1.61
C PHE A 24 -15.69 -11.35 2.35
N ASP A 25 -14.41 -11.57 2.10
CA ASP A 25 -13.57 -12.53 2.80
C ASP A 25 -12.77 -11.76 3.88
N PRO A 26 -13.10 -11.92 5.17
CA PRO A 26 -12.38 -11.24 6.24
C PRO A 26 -10.91 -11.67 6.33
N ASP A 27 -10.59 -12.91 5.95
CA ASP A 27 -9.22 -13.39 5.97
C ASP A 27 -8.39 -12.76 4.85
N ARG A 28 -9.00 -12.40 3.72
CA ARG A 28 -8.34 -11.70 2.61
C ARG A 28 -7.93 -10.27 2.96
N LEU A 29 -8.63 -9.61 3.90
CA LEU A 29 -8.24 -8.28 4.39
C LEU A 29 -7.00 -8.30 5.29
N LEU A 30 -6.70 -9.45 5.85
CA LEU A 30 -5.53 -9.65 6.70
C LEU A 30 -4.30 -10.09 5.91
N LEU A 31 -4.49 -10.50 4.65
CA LEU A 31 -3.40 -10.88 3.76
C LEU A 31 -2.97 -9.67 2.93
N PRO A 32 -1.69 -9.53 2.62
CA PRO A 32 -1.23 -8.58 1.63
C PRO A 32 -1.97 -8.83 0.32
N ASP A 33 -2.39 -7.76 -0.36
CA ASP A 33 -2.90 -7.86 -1.72
C ASP A 33 -1.83 -8.54 -2.59
N GLU A 34 -2.23 -9.44 -3.49
CA GLU A 34 -1.29 -10.11 -4.40
C GLU A 34 -0.51 -9.10 -5.26
N GLU A 35 -1.12 -7.94 -5.55
CA GLU A 35 -0.53 -6.88 -6.35
C GLU A 35 0.33 -5.90 -5.52
N SER A 36 0.01 -5.70 -4.24
CA SER A 36 0.75 -4.78 -3.37
C SER A 36 0.72 -5.21 -1.91
N ILE A 37 1.74 -4.83 -1.19
CA ILE A 37 1.84 -4.97 0.27
C ILE A 37 2.00 -3.62 0.93
N LEU A 38 1.53 -3.50 2.18
CA LEU A 38 1.92 -2.42 3.06
C LEU A 38 3.10 -2.85 3.92
N LEU A 39 4.06 -1.96 4.04
CA LEU A 39 5.26 -2.16 4.85
C LEU A 39 5.47 -0.94 5.74
N THR A 40 5.54 -1.16 7.05
CA THR A 40 5.95 -0.12 7.99
C THR A 40 7.45 -0.22 8.25
N VAL A 41 8.14 0.88 8.01
CA VAL A 41 9.59 1.00 8.25
C VAL A 41 9.82 1.99 9.39
N PHE A 42 10.55 1.55 10.40
CA PHE A 42 11.06 2.41 11.46
C PHE A 42 12.50 2.81 11.15
N LEU A 43 12.76 4.11 11.05
CA LEU A 43 14.08 4.70 10.97
C LEU A 43 14.42 5.26 12.36
N LYS A 44 14.97 4.40 13.23
CA LYS A 44 15.22 4.71 14.64
C LYS A 44 16.46 5.59 14.78
N HIS A 45 16.31 6.68 15.51
CA HIS A 45 17.42 7.59 15.78
C HIS A 45 18.47 6.94 16.69
N ASP A 46 19.71 6.98 16.28
CA ASP A 46 20.82 6.80 17.20
C ASP A 46 21.02 8.09 18.03
N GLN A 47 20.88 7.99 19.34
CA GLN A 47 20.98 9.14 20.25
C GLN A 47 22.43 9.63 20.44
N SER A 48 23.43 8.87 19.97
CA SER A 48 24.82 9.30 19.94
C SER A 48 25.10 10.33 18.85
N MET A 49 24.16 10.49 17.88
CA MET A 49 24.27 11.40 16.74
C MET A 49 23.21 12.50 16.83
N ASN A 50 23.62 13.75 16.68
CA ASN A 50 22.68 14.86 16.62
C ASN A 50 22.03 14.99 15.22
N ASN A 51 20.99 15.84 15.13
CA ASN A 51 20.22 15.97 13.88
C ASN A 51 21.00 16.61 12.73
N VAL A 52 22.00 17.45 13.03
CA VAL A 52 22.83 18.08 11.99
C VAL A 52 23.73 17.04 11.34
N GLU A 53 24.41 16.25 12.16
CA GLU A 53 25.29 15.15 11.70
C GLU A 53 24.49 14.12 10.88
N ARG A 54 23.30 13.75 11.36
CA ARG A 54 22.41 12.85 10.64
C ARG A 54 22.00 13.40 9.28
N ALA A 55 21.58 14.67 9.22
CA ALA A 55 21.20 15.32 7.98
C ALA A 55 22.36 15.41 6.99
N GLU A 56 23.58 15.62 7.47
CA GLU A 56 24.77 15.63 6.62
C GLU A 56 25.09 14.25 6.07
N LEU A 57 24.99 13.21 6.89
CA LEU A 57 25.18 11.83 6.45
C LEU A 57 24.17 11.44 5.36
N LEU A 58 22.87 11.75 5.55
CA LEU A 58 21.82 11.46 4.56
C LEU A 58 22.02 12.23 3.25
N ARG A 59 22.53 13.47 3.30
CA ARG A 59 22.89 14.20 2.07
C ARG A 59 24.07 13.54 1.35
N ASN A 60 25.08 13.11 2.09
CA ASN A 60 26.27 12.49 1.51
C ASN A 60 25.96 11.13 0.88
N THR A 61 25.00 10.41 1.39
CA THR A 61 24.53 9.12 0.81
C THR A 61 23.55 9.30 -0.34
N GLY A 62 22.96 10.49 -0.52
CA GLY A 62 21.91 10.76 -1.51
C GLY A 62 20.58 10.07 -1.16
N PHE A 63 20.34 9.80 0.13
CA PHE A 63 19.11 9.10 0.55
C PHE A 63 17.84 9.83 0.15
N ASN A 64 17.80 11.14 0.37
CA ASN A 64 16.60 11.95 0.09
C ASN A 64 16.28 12.05 -1.40
N GLU A 65 17.25 11.84 -2.27
CA GLU A 65 17.09 11.87 -3.72
C GLU A 65 16.71 10.51 -4.31
N THR A 66 17.03 9.42 -3.60
CA THR A 66 16.84 8.04 -4.08
C THR A 66 15.75 7.27 -3.35
N PHE A 67 15.18 7.87 -2.28
CA PHE A 67 14.10 7.26 -1.51
C PHE A 67 12.80 8.09 -1.64
N PRO A 68 11.65 7.47 -1.92
CA PRO A 68 11.48 6.03 -2.18
C PRO A 68 11.96 5.62 -3.60
N PRO A 69 12.36 4.36 -3.81
CA PRO A 69 12.67 3.87 -5.14
C PRO A 69 11.40 3.75 -6.00
N ASP A 70 11.59 3.57 -7.32
CA ASP A 70 10.50 3.44 -8.29
C ASP A 70 9.48 2.36 -7.87
N GLU A 71 8.21 2.65 -8.11
CA GLU A 71 7.06 1.80 -7.78
C GLU A 71 6.84 1.59 -6.27
N VAL A 72 7.47 2.37 -5.41
CA VAL A 72 7.23 2.42 -3.97
C VAL A 72 6.55 3.73 -3.62
N GLU A 73 5.34 3.66 -3.07
CA GLU A 73 4.55 4.80 -2.64
C GLU A 73 4.72 5.04 -1.13
N ILE A 74 4.94 6.28 -0.71
CA ILE A 74 4.83 6.66 0.69
C ILE A 74 3.36 6.93 0.99
N VAL A 75 2.73 6.07 1.79
CA VAL A 75 1.34 6.23 2.23
C VAL A 75 1.27 7.20 3.40
N ASP A 76 2.16 7.01 4.38
CA ASP A 76 2.24 7.84 5.58
C ASP A 76 3.70 8.01 6.02
N HIS A 77 4.01 9.17 6.62
CA HIS A 77 5.33 9.46 7.14
C HIS A 77 5.24 10.34 8.40
N TYR A 78 5.67 9.80 9.52
CA TYR A 78 5.59 10.44 10.83
C TYR A 78 6.93 10.48 11.54
N VAL A 79 7.07 11.45 12.44
CA VAL A 79 8.13 11.45 13.45
C VAL A 79 7.52 11.04 14.79
N MET A 80 8.05 9.98 15.39
CA MET A 80 7.68 9.50 16.73
C MET A 80 8.73 9.95 17.72
N MET A 81 8.33 10.77 18.70
CA MET A 81 9.22 11.23 19.76
C MET A 81 9.90 10.06 20.48
N GLY A 82 11.23 10.11 20.61
CA GLY A 82 12.02 9.08 21.29
C GLY A 82 12.36 7.85 20.44
N ILE A 83 11.71 7.67 19.29
CA ILE A 83 12.00 6.57 18.36
C ILE A 83 12.74 7.08 17.13
N GLY A 84 12.11 7.99 16.37
CA GLY A 84 12.62 8.46 15.10
C GLY A 84 11.51 8.61 14.08
N GLN A 85 11.75 8.18 12.83
CA GLN A 85 10.74 8.25 11.78
C GLN A 85 10.03 6.91 11.60
N VAL A 86 8.73 6.97 11.27
CA VAL A 86 7.92 5.83 10.88
C VAL A 86 7.34 6.13 9.50
N ILE A 87 7.58 5.25 8.56
CA ILE A 87 7.13 5.38 7.19
C ILE A 87 6.26 4.17 6.85
N VAL A 88 5.05 4.42 6.35
CA VAL A 88 4.19 3.37 5.80
C VAL A 88 4.31 3.43 4.28
N LEU A 89 4.72 2.34 3.69
CA LEU A 89 4.98 2.20 2.27
C LEU A 89 4.00 1.21 1.64
N ARG A 90 3.56 1.51 0.41
CA ARG A 90 2.86 0.56 -0.45
C ARG A 90 3.77 0.21 -1.62
N LEU A 91 3.94 -1.08 -1.88
CA LEU A 91 4.82 -1.55 -2.93
C LEU A 91 4.42 -2.94 -3.44
N PRO A 92 4.70 -3.26 -4.72
CA PRO A 92 4.62 -4.63 -5.20
C PRO A 92 5.64 -5.52 -4.46
N PRO A 93 5.32 -6.79 -4.16
CA PRO A 93 6.22 -7.68 -3.41
C PRO A 93 7.61 -7.85 -4.04
N ASN A 94 7.72 -7.79 -5.36
CA ASN A 94 8.99 -7.89 -6.08
C ASN A 94 9.90 -6.66 -5.90
N ARG A 95 9.38 -5.55 -5.33
CA ARG A 95 10.14 -4.32 -5.03
C ARG A 95 10.74 -4.30 -3.62
N LEU A 96 10.42 -5.27 -2.77
CA LEU A 96 11.00 -5.36 -1.42
C LEU A 96 12.53 -5.30 -1.41
N ARG A 97 13.18 -6.01 -2.34
CA ARG A 97 14.63 -5.98 -2.42
C ARG A 97 15.17 -4.60 -2.83
N ALA A 98 14.55 -3.94 -3.79
CA ALA A 98 14.97 -2.60 -4.23
C ALA A 98 14.84 -1.59 -3.08
N LEU A 99 13.72 -1.64 -2.35
CA LEU A 99 13.50 -0.83 -1.16
C LEU A 99 14.55 -1.10 -0.08
N ASN A 100 14.80 -2.36 0.26
CA ASN A 100 15.81 -2.72 1.27
C ASN A 100 17.19 -2.17 0.89
N VAL A 101 17.62 -2.36 -0.36
CA VAL A 101 18.91 -1.85 -0.86
C VAL A 101 18.99 -0.33 -0.82
N ALA A 102 17.90 0.38 -1.14
CA ALA A 102 17.86 1.85 -1.04
C ALA A 102 18.05 2.32 0.41
N ILE A 103 17.40 1.66 1.36
CA ILE A 103 17.55 1.96 2.79
C ILE A 103 18.94 1.59 3.31
N GLU A 104 19.45 0.41 2.96
CA GLU A 104 20.80 -0.02 3.36
C GLU A 104 21.87 0.98 2.89
N ARG A 105 21.80 1.38 1.64
CA ARG A 105 22.79 2.30 1.05
C ARG A 105 22.66 3.74 1.54
N GLY A 106 21.42 4.19 1.73
CA GLY A 106 21.14 5.58 1.98
C GLY A 106 20.96 5.94 3.45
N ALA A 107 20.34 5.08 4.23
CA ALA A 107 19.92 5.37 5.59
C ALA A 107 20.77 4.70 6.68
N TRP A 108 21.46 3.58 6.37
CA TRP A 108 22.33 2.93 7.37
C TRP A 108 23.50 3.83 7.74
N GLY A 109 23.84 3.83 9.04
CA GLY A 109 24.77 4.77 9.62
C GLY A 109 24.10 6.03 10.16
N ALA A 110 22.95 6.45 9.59
CA ALA A 110 22.10 7.52 10.12
C ALA A 110 20.97 6.99 11.01
N TYR A 111 20.50 5.78 10.72
CA TYR A 111 19.38 5.13 11.40
C TYR A 111 19.64 3.64 11.64
N GLN A 112 19.04 3.14 12.72
CA GLN A 112 18.76 1.72 12.88
C GLN A 112 17.38 1.47 12.26
N THR A 113 17.24 0.41 11.45
CA THR A 113 16.03 0.17 10.65
C THR A 113 15.33 -1.11 11.04
N GLU A 114 14.01 -1.06 11.10
CA GLU A 114 13.13 -2.21 11.32
C GLU A 114 12.02 -2.21 10.27
N PHE A 115 11.61 -3.40 9.82
CA PHE A 115 10.62 -3.57 8.74
C PHE A 115 9.52 -4.51 9.20
N TYR A 116 8.26 -4.10 9.00
CA TYR A 116 7.09 -4.87 9.38
C TYR A 116 6.07 -4.87 8.26
N ILE A 117 5.67 -6.07 7.81
CA ILE A 117 4.49 -6.21 6.96
C ILE A 117 3.30 -5.69 7.75
N THR A 118 2.54 -4.80 7.15
CA THR A 118 1.44 -4.08 7.79
C THR A 118 0.13 -4.42 7.09
N TYR A 119 -0.95 -4.52 7.84
CA TYR A 119 -2.29 -4.77 7.33
C TYR A 119 -3.18 -3.57 7.63
N ASP A 120 -3.93 -3.11 6.61
CA ASP A 120 -4.94 -2.08 6.80
C ASP A 120 -6.24 -2.71 7.29
N LEU A 121 -6.59 -2.41 8.53
CA LEU A 121 -7.84 -2.88 9.13
C LEU A 121 -8.99 -1.87 8.99
N ALA A 122 -8.80 -0.72 8.35
CA ALA A 122 -9.85 0.29 8.22
C ALA A 122 -11.06 -0.26 7.43
N ALA A 123 -10.79 -0.90 6.30
CA ALA A 123 -11.83 -1.52 5.48
C ALA A 123 -12.55 -2.66 6.21
N ALA A 124 -11.83 -3.46 7.02
CA ALA A 124 -12.44 -4.51 7.85
C ALA A 124 -13.37 -3.92 8.90
N ARG A 125 -12.99 -2.82 9.54
CA ARG A 125 -13.83 -2.12 10.54
C ARG A 125 -15.08 -1.52 9.89
N GLU A 126 -14.94 -0.88 8.74
CA GLU A 126 -16.07 -0.34 7.98
C GLU A 126 -17.10 -1.44 7.65
N TYR A 127 -16.62 -2.57 7.17
CA TYR A 127 -17.47 -3.72 6.88
C TYR A 127 -18.19 -4.25 8.13
N GLN A 128 -17.49 -4.42 9.25
CA GLN A 128 -18.10 -4.86 10.52
C GLN A 128 -19.18 -3.89 10.99
N ASN A 129 -18.92 -2.58 10.90
CA ASN A 129 -19.88 -1.54 11.28
C ASN A 129 -21.12 -1.54 10.36
N SER A 130 -20.96 -1.84 9.08
CA SER A 130 -22.09 -1.90 8.13
C SER A 130 -23.02 -3.09 8.36
N ARG A 131 -22.54 -4.16 9.00
CA ARG A 131 -23.32 -5.38 9.30
C ARG A 131 -23.95 -5.36 10.70
N GLY A 132 -23.53 -4.45 11.57
CA GLY A 132 -24.00 -4.34 12.97
C GLY A 132 -25.24 -3.46 13.19
N ASN A 133 -25.84 -2.92 12.10
CA ASN A 133 -27.08 -2.12 12.13
C ASN A 133 -28.26 -2.88 11.58
#